data_b0f3a9b10885322a08220debd79a1bad
#
_entry.id   b0f3a9b10885322a08220debd79a1bad
#
_cell.length_a   1.000
_cell.length_b   1.000
_cell.length_c   1.000
_cell.angle_alpha   90.00
_cell.angle_beta   90.00
_cell.angle_gamma   90.00
#
_symmetry.space_group_name_H-M   'P 1'
#
loop_
_entity.id
_entity.type
_entity.pdbx_description
1 polymer ?
#
loop_
_entity_poly.entity_id
_entity_poly.type
_entity_poly.pdbx_seq_one_letter_code
_entity_poly.pdbx_strand_id
1 'polypeptide(L)'
;MKPFLKWAGGKTQLIVEIERNLPPLVLFGKFTYIEPFVGSGAVLFWMLNNFPNMERAIINDINSDLINVYKIIASKPKQLISTLKDFQYKYHDLQNKEAEKKEYYYEKREQYNARNTDKVIQAALFIFLNRTCFNGLYRVNKSNSFNVPVGSYKSPRICDEQNNQRHQNHAHDCPHRRR
;
A
#
# COMPACT_ATOMS: atom_id res chain seq x y z
N MET A 1 11.31 -1.07 -7.09
CA MET A 1 10.11 -0.82 -6.26
C MET A 1 10.21 -1.55 -4.94
N LYS A 2 9.56 -1.05 -3.87
CA LYS A 2 9.55 -1.68 -2.53
C LYS A 2 8.13 -1.65 -1.98
N PRO A 3 7.77 -2.54 -1.04
CA PRO A 3 6.50 -2.46 -0.33
C PRO A 3 6.28 -1.06 0.27
N PHE A 4 5.11 -0.49 0.05
CA PHE A 4 4.75 0.86 0.51
C PHE A 4 4.00 0.84 1.86
N LEU A 5 3.64 -0.34 2.35
CA LEU A 5 2.98 -0.56 3.64
C LEU A 5 3.84 -1.38 4.59
N LYS A 6 3.64 -1.16 5.88
CA LYS A 6 4.03 -2.09 6.93
C LYS A 6 2.92 -3.14 7.04
N TRP A 7 3.26 -4.41 6.87
CA TRP A 7 2.25 -5.47 6.84
C TRP A 7 2.73 -6.69 7.61
N ALA A 8 1.90 -7.19 8.50
CA ALA A 8 2.21 -8.41 9.25
C ALA A 8 2.29 -9.60 8.29
N GLY A 9 3.26 -10.51 8.50
CA GLY A 9 3.47 -11.67 7.63
C GLY A 9 4.08 -11.31 6.27
N GLY A 10 4.85 -10.23 6.18
CA GLY A 10 5.56 -9.85 4.95
C GLY A 10 6.45 -10.98 4.44
N LYS A 11 6.21 -11.41 3.17
CA LYS A 11 6.86 -12.56 2.54
C LYS A 11 8.31 -12.30 2.09
N THR A 12 8.95 -11.23 2.54
CA THR A 12 10.33 -10.88 2.15
C THR A 12 11.32 -11.99 2.47
N GLN A 13 11.13 -12.68 3.59
CA GLN A 13 11.97 -13.81 4.00
C GLN A 13 11.82 -15.05 3.10
N LEU A 14 10.69 -15.17 2.39
CA LEU A 14 10.40 -16.27 1.49
C LEU A 14 10.96 -16.06 0.08
N ILE A 15 11.43 -14.86 -0.26
CA ILE A 15 11.86 -14.54 -1.63
C ILE A 15 12.96 -15.47 -2.11
N VAL A 16 13.95 -15.76 -1.28
CA VAL A 16 15.07 -16.66 -1.63
C VAL A 16 14.56 -18.07 -1.96
N GLU A 17 13.59 -18.56 -1.18
CA GLU A 17 13.02 -19.89 -1.40
C GLU A 17 12.09 -19.92 -2.62
N ILE A 18 11.34 -18.87 -2.84
CA ILE A 18 10.52 -18.70 -4.06
C ILE A 18 11.42 -18.68 -5.29
N GLU A 19 12.52 -17.93 -5.27
CA GLU A 19 13.47 -17.83 -6.38
C GLU A 19 14.05 -19.20 -6.76
N ARG A 20 14.43 -20.00 -5.78
CA ARG A 20 14.97 -21.36 -5.99
C ARG A 20 13.96 -22.31 -6.63
N ASN A 21 12.69 -22.10 -6.44
CA ASN A 21 11.59 -22.95 -6.90
C ASN A 21 10.85 -22.39 -8.11
N LEU A 22 11.33 -21.29 -8.72
CA LEU A 22 10.71 -20.77 -9.93
C LEU A 22 10.90 -21.72 -11.11
N PRO A 23 9.86 -21.90 -11.95
CA PRO A 23 9.99 -22.67 -13.17
C PRO A 23 11.01 -22.02 -14.13
N PRO A 24 11.88 -22.77 -14.84
CA PRO A 24 12.83 -22.19 -15.79
C PRO A 24 12.20 -21.29 -16.86
N LEU A 25 10.96 -21.52 -17.23
CA LEU A 25 10.21 -20.69 -18.19
C LEU A 25 10.13 -19.23 -17.78
N VAL A 26 10.13 -18.91 -16.48
CA VAL A 26 10.10 -17.53 -15.94
C VAL A 26 11.35 -16.74 -16.37
N LEU A 27 12.47 -17.41 -16.63
CA LEU A 27 13.71 -16.77 -17.05
C LEU A 27 13.76 -16.44 -18.53
N PHE A 28 13.08 -17.21 -19.39
CA PHE A 28 13.26 -17.16 -20.84
C PHE A 28 11.99 -16.83 -21.62
N GLY A 29 10.82 -17.03 -21.04
CA GLY A 29 9.52 -16.89 -21.69
C GLY A 29 8.70 -15.74 -21.12
N LYS A 30 7.72 -15.29 -21.90
CA LYS A 30 6.67 -14.36 -21.42
C LYS A 30 5.72 -15.13 -20.51
N PHE A 31 5.34 -14.51 -19.38
CA PHE A 31 4.46 -15.17 -18.42
C PHE A 31 3.49 -14.20 -17.73
N THR A 32 2.44 -14.76 -17.15
CA THR A 32 1.52 -14.08 -16.24
C THR A 32 1.81 -14.51 -14.80
N TYR A 33 2.06 -13.52 -13.95
CA TYR A 33 2.21 -13.74 -12.51
C TYR A 33 0.85 -13.65 -11.81
N ILE A 34 0.57 -14.57 -10.89
CA ILE A 34 -0.69 -14.58 -10.10
C ILE A 34 -0.33 -14.66 -8.62
N GLU A 35 -0.77 -13.67 -7.82
CA GLU A 35 -0.60 -13.64 -6.36
C GLU A 35 -1.95 -13.51 -5.66
N PRO A 36 -2.54 -14.62 -5.14
CA PRO A 36 -3.86 -14.61 -4.49
C PRO A 36 -3.90 -13.90 -3.13
N PHE A 37 -2.73 -13.73 -2.47
CA PHE A 37 -2.58 -13.15 -1.13
C PHE A 37 -1.45 -12.11 -1.16
N VAL A 38 -1.67 -10.99 -1.86
CA VAL A 38 -0.62 -10.02 -2.16
C VAL A 38 -0.05 -9.32 -0.92
N GLY A 39 -0.87 -9.06 0.09
CA GLY A 39 -0.45 -8.33 1.29
C GLY A 39 0.26 -7.01 0.95
N SER A 40 1.44 -6.76 1.51
CA SER A 40 2.25 -5.57 1.19
C SER A 40 2.91 -5.60 -0.19
N GLY A 41 2.77 -6.68 -0.96
CA GLY A 41 3.35 -6.83 -2.30
C GLY A 41 4.85 -7.15 -2.31
N ALA A 42 5.39 -7.76 -1.25
CA ALA A 42 6.82 -8.06 -1.20
C ALA A 42 7.27 -8.93 -2.39
N VAL A 43 6.51 -9.99 -2.71
CA VAL A 43 6.81 -10.87 -3.85
C VAL A 43 6.47 -10.19 -5.16
N LEU A 44 5.31 -9.53 -5.27
CA LEU A 44 4.91 -8.76 -6.45
C LEU A 44 6.00 -7.77 -6.88
N PHE A 45 6.50 -6.95 -5.95
CA PHE A 45 7.51 -5.94 -6.29
C PHE A 45 8.88 -6.56 -6.59
N TRP A 46 9.21 -7.68 -5.97
CA TRP A 46 10.39 -8.44 -6.32
C TRP A 46 10.27 -9.00 -7.75
N MET A 47 9.13 -9.59 -8.11
CA MET A 47 8.86 -10.07 -9.47
C MET A 47 8.97 -8.94 -10.51
N LEU A 48 8.31 -7.81 -10.25
CA LEU A 48 8.37 -6.62 -11.12
C LEU A 48 9.78 -6.04 -11.31
N ASN A 49 10.65 -6.18 -10.30
CA ASN A 49 12.02 -5.67 -10.38
C ASN A 49 12.98 -6.61 -11.12
N ASN A 50 12.73 -7.93 -11.09
CA ASN A 50 13.69 -8.93 -11.54
C ASN A 50 13.28 -9.63 -12.84
N PHE A 51 12.00 -9.55 -13.23
CA PHE A 51 11.48 -10.26 -14.41
C PHE A 51 10.80 -9.29 -15.39
N PRO A 52 11.58 -8.61 -16.24
CA PRO A 52 11.02 -7.66 -17.22
C PRO A 52 10.18 -8.33 -18.31
N ASN A 53 10.31 -9.66 -18.47
CA ASN A 53 9.50 -10.48 -19.37
C ASN A 53 8.13 -10.87 -18.80
N MET A 54 7.78 -10.42 -17.59
CA MET A 54 6.43 -10.58 -17.03
C MET A 54 5.45 -9.65 -17.77
N GLU A 55 4.53 -10.24 -18.54
CA GLU A 55 3.55 -9.45 -19.30
C GLU A 55 2.36 -8.98 -18.46
N ARG A 56 2.05 -9.71 -17.40
CA ARG A 56 0.86 -9.44 -16.59
C ARG A 56 1.04 -9.88 -15.15
N ALA A 57 0.54 -9.06 -14.21
CA ALA A 57 0.35 -9.46 -12.82
C ALA A 57 -1.14 -9.45 -12.46
N ILE A 58 -1.63 -10.54 -11.89
CA ILE A 58 -2.98 -10.65 -11.33
C ILE A 58 -2.83 -10.80 -9.82
N ILE A 59 -3.33 -9.82 -9.08
CA ILE A 59 -3.22 -9.80 -7.62
C ILE A 59 -4.59 -9.84 -6.96
N ASN A 60 -4.66 -10.50 -5.83
CA ASN A 60 -5.83 -10.53 -4.97
C ASN A 60 -5.42 -10.48 -3.49
N ASP A 61 -6.35 -10.06 -2.64
CA ASP A 61 -6.29 -10.15 -1.19
C ASP A 61 -7.70 -10.12 -0.63
N ILE A 62 -7.92 -10.71 0.53
CA ILE A 62 -9.21 -10.65 1.22
C ILE A 62 -9.54 -9.22 1.68
N ASN A 63 -8.53 -8.41 1.91
CA ASN A 63 -8.68 -7.02 2.33
C ASN A 63 -8.99 -6.13 1.11
N SER A 64 -10.27 -5.79 0.96
CA SER A 64 -10.74 -4.94 -0.15
C SER A 64 -10.17 -3.51 -0.12
N ASP A 65 -9.86 -2.97 1.07
CA ASP A 65 -9.25 -1.64 1.19
C ASP A 65 -7.80 -1.67 0.69
N LEU A 66 -7.07 -2.74 0.98
CA LEU A 66 -5.73 -2.96 0.45
C LEU A 66 -5.76 -3.07 -1.09
N ILE A 67 -6.70 -3.84 -1.64
CA ILE A 67 -6.88 -3.93 -3.10
C ILE A 67 -7.26 -2.57 -3.71
N ASN A 68 -8.08 -1.76 -3.01
CA ASN A 68 -8.35 -0.40 -3.45
C ASN A 68 -7.07 0.45 -3.55
N VAL A 69 -6.16 0.34 -2.57
CA VAL A 69 -4.88 1.05 -2.61
C VAL A 69 -4.07 0.67 -3.85
N TYR A 70 -3.93 -0.63 -4.17
CA TYR A 70 -3.25 -1.08 -5.39
C TYR A 70 -3.90 -0.53 -6.66
N LYS A 71 -5.24 -0.55 -6.75
CA LYS A 71 -5.99 0.01 -7.89
C LYS A 71 -5.76 1.51 -8.04
N ILE A 72 -5.71 2.26 -6.95
CA ILE A 72 -5.48 3.71 -7.01
C ILE A 72 -4.03 4.04 -7.35
N ILE A 73 -3.06 3.30 -6.83
CA ILE A 73 -1.65 3.44 -7.24
C ILE A 73 -1.49 3.22 -8.75
N ALA A 74 -2.19 2.24 -9.32
CA ALA A 74 -2.13 1.95 -10.74
C ALA A 74 -2.86 2.99 -11.62
N SER A 75 -4.03 3.48 -11.19
CA SER A 75 -4.92 4.28 -12.03
C SER A 75 -4.88 5.79 -11.78
N LYS A 76 -4.59 6.22 -10.53
CA LYS A 76 -4.65 7.63 -10.10
C LYS A 76 -3.47 8.03 -9.21
N PRO A 77 -2.22 7.67 -9.54
CA PRO A 77 -1.06 7.88 -8.66
C PRO A 77 -0.81 9.34 -8.32
N LYS A 78 -1.00 10.26 -9.27
CA LYS A 78 -0.78 11.70 -9.03
C LYS A 78 -1.74 12.26 -7.99
N GLN A 79 -3.02 11.88 -8.05
CA GLN A 79 -4.02 12.30 -7.06
C GLN A 79 -3.71 11.71 -5.68
N LEU A 80 -3.34 10.43 -5.60
CA LEU A 80 -2.94 9.79 -4.36
C LEU A 80 -1.73 10.47 -3.72
N ILE A 81 -0.69 10.76 -4.52
CA ILE A 81 0.53 11.44 -4.05
C ILE A 81 0.18 12.84 -3.52
N SER A 82 -0.64 13.62 -4.23
CA SER A 82 -1.09 14.94 -3.77
C SER A 82 -1.79 14.85 -2.41
N THR A 83 -2.77 13.97 -2.28
CA THR A 83 -3.50 13.77 -1.01
C THR A 83 -2.59 13.32 0.13
N LEU A 84 -1.64 12.41 -0.15
CA LEU A 84 -0.68 11.95 0.87
C LEU A 84 0.30 13.05 1.28
N LYS A 85 0.71 13.93 0.36
CA LYS A 85 1.54 15.12 0.68
C LYS A 85 0.79 16.08 1.60
N ASP A 86 -0.50 16.33 1.34
CA ASP A 86 -1.34 17.20 2.18
C ASP A 86 -1.49 16.61 3.60
N PHE A 87 -1.75 15.30 3.70
CA PHE A 87 -1.81 14.61 5.00
C PHE A 87 -0.46 14.66 5.74
N GLN A 88 0.64 14.43 5.03
CA GLN A 88 1.97 14.48 5.61
C GLN A 88 2.33 15.88 6.10
N TYR A 89 2.07 16.90 5.29
CA TYR A 89 2.34 18.29 5.66
C TYR A 89 1.60 18.66 6.95
N LYS A 90 0.28 18.45 7.00
CA LYS A 90 -0.53 18.73 8.20
C LYS A 90 -0.07 17.96 9.43
N TYR A 91 0.24 16.67 9.27
CA TYR A 91 0.69 15.83 10.38
C TYR A 91 2.07 16.23 10.90
N HIS A 92 2.97 16.70 10.02
CA HIS A 92 4.31 17.17 10.41
C HIS A 92 4.28 18.58 11.01
N ASP A 93 3.39 19.45 10.55
CA ASP A 93 3.18 20.79 11.15
C ASP A 93 2.76 20.70 12.64
N LEU A 94 2.13 19.60 13.02
CA LEU A 94 1.73 19.29 14.39
C LEU A 94 2.80 18.56 15.21
N GLN A 95 4.03 18.44 14.72
CA GLN A 95 5.06 17.58 15.40
C GLN A 95 5.38 17.97 16.84
N ASN A 96 5.24 19.24 17.20
CA ASN A 96 5.47 19.75 18.55
C ASN A 96 4.17 19.96 19.35
N LYS A 97 3.03 19.54 18.82
CA LYS A 97 1.68 19.70 19.37
C LYS A 97 1.05 18.32 19.53
N GLU A 98 1.50 17.57 20.56
CA GLU A 98 1.17 16.15 20.70
C GLU A 98 -0.35 15.88 20.80
N ALA A 99 -1.10 16.73 21.50
CA ALA A 99 -2.55 16.60 21.64
C ALA A 99 -3.26 16.81 20.28
N GLU A 100 -2.93 17.88 19.55
CA GLU A 100 -3.52 18.19 18.25
C GLU A 100 -3.15 17.13 17.19
N LYS A 101 -1.91 16.63 17.24
CA LYS A 101 -1.43 15.57 16.37
C LYS A 101 -2.18 14.27 16.59
N LYS A 102 -2.48 13.94 17.85
CA LYS A 102 -3.29 12.79 18.24
C LYS A 102 -4.74 12.96 17.78
N GLU A 103 -5.31 14.15 17.96
CA GLU A 103 -6.65 14.50 17.49
C GLU A 103 -6.76 14.34 15.96
N TYR A 104 -5.82 14.90 15.20
CA TYR A 104 -5.76 14.76 13.74
C TYR A 104 -5.69 13.28 13.30
N TYR A 105 -4.91 12.46 14.00
CA TYR A 105 -4.88 11.02 13.72
C TYR A 105 -6.24 10.37 13.91
N TYR A 106 -6.93 10.66 15.01
CA TYR A 106 -8.23 10.05 15.29
C TYR A 106 -9.32 10.57 14.35
N GLU A 107 -9.29 11.84 13.97
CA GLU A 107 -10.15 12.39 12.90
C GLU A 107 -10.00 11.58 11.60
N LYS A 108 -8.77 11.36 11.16
CA LYS A 108 -8.49 10.57 9.95
C LYS A 108 -8.91 9.10 10.09
N ARG A 109 -8.81 8.53 11.29
CA ARG A 109 -9.29 7.18 11.56
C ARG A 109 -10.81 7.07 11.48
N GLU A 110 -11.52 8.04 12.02
CA GLU A 110 -12.99 8.11 11.92
C GLU A 110 -13.44 8.31 10.47
N GLN A 111 -12.79 9.21 9.75
CA GLN A 111 -13.04 9.42 8.32
C GLN A 111 -12.83 8.13 7.52
N TYR A 112 -11.75 7.38 7.80
CA TYR A 112 -11.51 6.08 7.19
C TYR A 112 -12.61 5.06 7.51
N ASN A 113 -13.03 4.99 8.76
CA ASN A 113 -14.03 4.03 9.22
C ASN A 113 -15.44 4.36 8.72
N ALA A 114 -15.76 5.62 8.50
CA ALA A 114 -17.04 6.06 7.94
C ALA A 114 -17.27 5.58 6.49
N ARG A 115 -16.18 5.28 5.74
CA ARG A 115 -16.22 4.72 4.37
C ARG A 115 -17.10 5.48 3.38
N ASN A 116 -17.29 6.77 3.62
CA ASN A 116 -18.13 7.67 2.81
C ASN A 116 -17.33 8.62 1.91
N THR A 117 -16.03 8.36 1.75
CA THR A 117 -15.13 9.14 0.90
C THR A 117 -14.96 8.50 -0.48
N ASP A 118 -14.42 9.26 -1.43
CA ASP A 118 -14.01 8.67 -2.70
C ASP A 118 -12.84 7.67 -2.53
N LYS A 119 -12.63 6.83 -3.55
CA LYS A 119 -11.65 5.76 -3.50
C LYS A 119 -10.20 6.24 -3.35
N VAL A 120 -9.86 7.44 -3.83
CA VAL A 120 -8.50 8.01 -3.70
C VAL A 120 -8.27 8.43 -2.26
N ILE A 121 -9.22 9.14 -1.67
CA ILE A 121 -9.15 9.57 -0.27
C ILE A 121 -9.13 8.34 0.65
N GLN A 122 -9.97 7.34 0.39
CA GLN A 122 -9.98 6.08 1.17
C GLN A 122 -8.62 5.36 1.11
N ALA A 123 -7.98 5.31 -0.06
CA ALA A 123 -6.65 4.74 -0.22
C ALA A 123 -5.57 5.56 0.51
N ALA A 124 -5.65 6.90 0.44
CA ALA A 124 -4.73 7.78 1.15
C ALA A 124 -4.87 7.65 2.67
N LEU A 125 -6.10 7.56 3.20
CA LEU A 125 -6.38 7.31 4.61
C LEU A 125 -5.81 5.97 5.08
N PHE A 126 -5.96 4.91 4.28
CA PHE A 126 -5.37 3.60 4.58
C PHE A 126 -3.84 3.70 4.76
N ILE A 127 -3.16 4.34 3.79
CA ILE A 127 -1.70 4.51 3.83
C ILE A 127 -1.30 5.40 5.02
N PHE A 128 -2.00 6.52 5.23
CA PHE A 128 -1.76 7.43 6.36
C PHE A 128 -1.83 6.69 7.69
N LEU A 129 -2.92 5.97 7.95
CA LEU A 129 -3.12 5.21 9.18
C LEU A 129 -2.03 4.15 9.37
N ASN A 130 -1.71 3.38 8.33
CA ASN A 130 -0.65 2.37 8.41
C ASN A 130 0.72 2.98 8.73
N ARG A 131 1.02 4.19 8.25
CA ARG A 131 2.30 4.87 8.47
C ARG A 131 2.39 5.58 9.83
N THR A 132 1.24 5.90 10.44
CA THR A 132 1.18 6.72 11.67
C THR A 132 0.65 5.97 12.89
N CYS A 133 0.02 4.81 12.72
CA CYS A 133 -0.49 3.98 13.83
C CYS A 133 0.62 3.23 14.57
N PHE A 134 0.31 2.73 15.73
CA PHE A 134 1.19 1.91 16.56
C PHE A 134 1.77 0.72 15.77
N ASN A 135 3.09 0.66 15.66
CA ASN A 135 3.86 -0.37 14.94
C ASN A 135 3.47 -0.61 13.47
N GLY A 136 2.70 0.26 12.84
CA GLY A 136 2.21 0.07 11.48
C GLY A 136 1.28 -1.14 11.33
N LEU A 137 0.59 -1.51 12.40
CA LEU A 137 -0.34 -2.64 12.39
C LEU A 137 -1.59 -2.32 11.57
N TYR A 138 -2.13 -3.34 10.91
CA TYR A 138 -3.50 -3.29 10.40
C TYR A 138 -4.36 -4.23 11.25
N ARG A 139 -5.35 -3.65 11.94
CA ARG A 139 -6.28 -4.42 12.77
C ARG A 139 -7.65 -3.76 12.70
N VAL A 140 -8.67 -4.58 12.52
CA VAL A 140 -10.08 -4.17 12.56
C VAL A 140 -10.82 -4.94 13.65
N ASN A 141 -11.90 -4.35 14.15
CA ASN A 141 -12.83 -5.00 15.06
C ASN A 141 -13.86 -5.86 14.28
N LYS A 142 -14.82 -6.47 15.01
CA LYS A 142 -15.88 -7.29 14.42
C LYS A 142 -16.77 -6.52 13.43
N SER A 143 -16.89 -5.20 13.58
CA SER A 143 -17.62 -4.30 12.67
C SER A 143 -16.76 -3.80 11.51
N ASN A 144 -15.61 -4.43 11.24
CA ASN A 144 -14.65 -4.03 10.21
C ASN A 144 -14.14 -2.57 10.33
N SER A 145 -14.15 -2.01 11.56
CA SER A 145 -13.59 -0.68 11.83
C SER A 145 -12.16 -0.78 12.30
N PHE A 146 -11.27 -0.01 11.67
CA PHE A 146 -9.86 0.09 12.05
C PHE A 146 -9.73 0.67 13.46
N ASN A 147 -9.01 -0.02 14.35
CA ASN A 147 -8.98 0.29 15.77
C ASN A 147 -7.59 0.38 16.40
N VAL A 148 -6.54 0.50 15.58
CA VAL A 148 -5.18 0.67 16.10
C VAL A 148 -5.00 2.10 16.63
N PRO A 149 -4.34 2.30 17.77
CA PRO A 149 -4.04 3.64 18.30
C PRO A 149 -2.93 4.33 17.50
N VAL A 150 -2.78 5.63 17.71
CA VAL A 150 -1.67 6.41 17.15
C VAL A 150 -0.32 5.84 17.62
N GLY A 151 0.69 5.87 16.76
CA GLY A 151 2.06 5.49 17.09
C GLY A 151 2.89 6.69 17.56
N SER A 152 4.05 6.40 18.15
CA SER A 152 4.99 7.41 18.71
C SER A 152 6.00 7.97 17.70
N TYR A 153 5.65 7.98 16.40
CA TYR A 153 6.56 8.47 15.36
C TYR A 153 6.65 10.00 15.37
N LYS A 154 7.85 10.56 15.47
CA LYS A 154 8.09 12.01 15.40
C LYS A 154 7.74 12.56 14.01
N SER A 155 8.34 12.00 12.95
CA SER A 155 8.15 12.44 11.56
C SER A 155 8.07 11.22 10.62
N PRO A 156 6.94 10.47 10.60
CA PRO A 156 6.81 9.30 9.75
C PRO A 156 6.75 9.70 8.27
N ARG A 157 7.42 8.94 7.40
CA ARG A 157 7.30 9.09 5.95
C ARG A 157 5.93 8.56 5.51
N ILE A 158 4.96 9.43 5.34
CA ILE A 158 3.60 9.10 4.90
C ILE A 158 3.55 9.00 3.38
N CYS A 159 4.09 9.99 2.68
CA CYS A 159 4.23 10.01 1.23
C CYS A 159 5.64 9.59 0.83
N ASP A 160 5.77 8.47 0.10
CA ASP A 160 7.01 8.04 -0.56
C ASP A 160 6.88 8.24 -2.07
N GLU A 161 7.07 9.49 -2.51
CA GLU A 161 6.84 9.91 -3.89
C GLU A 161 7.66 9.12 -4.90
N GLN A 162 8.95 8.89 -4.63
CA GLN A 162 9.84 8.17 -5.53
C GLN A 162 9.39 6.72 -5.72
N ASN A 163 8.98 6.06 -4.66
CA ASN A 163 8.48 4.70 -4.73
C ASN A 163 7.11 4.65 -5.42
N ASN A 164 6.21 5.59 -5.12
CA ASN A 164 4.88 5.67 -5.72
C ASN A 164 4.92 5.97 -7.23
N GLN A 165 5.85 6.81 -7.71
CA GLN A 165 6.03 7.07 -9.14
C GLN A 165 6.59 5.84 -9.89
N ARG A 166 7.51 5.07 -9.30
CA ARG A 166 8.01 3.82 -9.87
C ARG A 166 6.92 2.78 -10.05
N HIS A 167 5.94 2.72 -9.12
CA HIS A 167 4.77 1.86 -9.24
C HIS A 167 3.89 2.22 -10.44
N GLN A 168 3.80 3.51 -10.80
CA GLN A 168 3.03 3.97 -11.95
C GLN A 168 3.57 3.41 -13.27
N ASN A 169 4.87 3.46 -13.50
CA ASN A 169 5.49 3.08 -14.77
C ASN A 169 5.29 1.59 -15.11
N HIS A 170 5.14 0.73 -14.10
CA HIS A 170 4.91 -0.71 -14.30
C HIS A 170 3.42 -1.09 -14.28
N ALA A 171 2.55 -0.25 -13.73
CA ALA A 171 1.10 -0.50 -13.70
C ALA A 171 0.42 -0.23 -15.05
N HIS A 172 1.01 0.62 -15.90
CA HIS A 172 0.51 0.88 -17.26
C HIS A 172 0.65 -0.33 -18.18
N ASP A 173 1.56 -1.25 -17.89
CA ASP A 173 1.77 -2.48 -18.66
C ASP A 173 0.83 -3.62 -18.24
N CYS A 174 -0.03 -3.41 -17.23
CA CYS A 174 -1.03 -4.39 -16.78
C CYS A 174 -2.41 -4.06 -17.36
N PRO A 175 -2.89 -4.77 -18.40
CA PRO A 175 -4.20 -4.50 -18.98
C PRO A 175 -5.33 -4.84 -18.01
N HIS A 176 -6.05 -3.80 -17.57
CA HIS A 176 -7.29 -3.98 -16.83
C HIS A 176 -8.36 -4.60 -17.73
N ARG A 177 -8.84 -5.79 -17.44
CA ARG A 177 -10.13 -6.22 -17.99
C ARG A 177 -11.22 -5.36 -17.33
N ARG A 178 -11.86 -4.54 -18.17
CA ARG A 178 -13.18 -3.97 -17.85
C ARG A 178 -14.18 -5.14 -17.80
N ARG A 179 -14.87 -5.26 -16.72
CA ARG A 179 -16.24 -5.80 -16.68
C ARG A 179 -17.11 -4.72 -16.10
#